data_f1cc31a7074bd44436f53ed6a82e84dd
#
_entry.id   f1cc31a7074bd44436f53ed6a82e84dd
#
_cell.length_a   1.000
_cell.length_b   1.000
_cell.length_c   1.000
_cell.angle_alpha   90.00
_cell.angle_beta   90.00
_cell.angle_gamma   90.00
#
_symmetry.space_group_name_H-M   'P 1'
#
loop_
_entity.id
_entity.type
_entity.pdbx_description
1 polymer ?
#
loop_
_entity_poly.entity_id
_entity_poly.type
_entity_poly.pdbx_seq_one_letter_code
_entity_poly.pdbx_strand_id
1 'polypeptide(L)'
;LKFTVLPPWWQQSWFILLCAVIIILFIIYTIKAHDRQLKRKYREQERTIYKEKVKALININHELRTPLTLIYTPLKQLTNSKQIPYELRGKLYGAFKQARQMKNIIDMILNMRKMEVEKNILRMSSTPFNEWLQSILNDFKDELSLRNISLAFTPDTTIETMYFDRSQCEIVVNNLLTNAYKFSEENSTVTVSTYLEGNGSRVRVTIKDEGIGLQEEDIAN
;
A
#
# COMPACT_ATOMS: atom_id res chain seq x y z
N LEU A 1 68.47 -58.74 -22.25
CA LEU A 1 67.25 -58.29 -21.53
C LEU A 1 67.23 -56.76 -21.49
N LYS A 2 66.26 -56.17 -22.14
CA LYS A 2 66.02 -54.73 -22.06
C LYS A 2 64.95 -54.52 -20.96
N PHE A 3 65.28 -53.83 -19.90
CA PHE A 3 64.30 -53.41 -18.89
C PHE A 3 63.83 -52.03 -19.26
N THR A 4 62.51 -51.82 -19.46
CA THR A 4 61.86 -50.51 -19.58
C THR A 4 61.28 -50.20 -18.25
N VAL A 5 61.79 -49.15 -17.59
CA VAL A 5 61.22 -48.61 -16.35
C VAL A 5 60.09 -47.69 -16.77
N LEU A 6 58.83 -48.02 -16.46
CA LEU A 6 57.66 -47.15 -16.72
C LEU A 6 57.74 -46.00 -15.71
N PRO A 7 57.43 -44.76 -16.22
CA PRO A 7 57.38 -43.61 -15.34
C PRO A 7 56.26 -43.78 -14.28
N PRO A 8 56.46 -43.29 -13.06
CA PRO A 8 55.48 -43.39 -12.02
C PRO A 8 54.15 -42.73 -12.41
N TRP A 9 53.01 -43.26 -11.92
CA TRP A 9 51.67 -42.90 -12.32
C TRP A 9 51.36 -41.38 -12.21
N TRP A 10 51.97 -40.66 -11.26
CA TRP A 10 51.84 -39.22 -11.06
C TRP A 10 52.51 -38.36 -12.16
N GLN A 11 53.40 -38.92 -12.97
CA GLN A 11 54.03 -38.25 -14.12
C GLN A 11 53.31 -38.52 -15.45
N GLN A 12 52.24 -39.32 -15.40
CA GLN A 12 51.48 -39.58 -16.62
C GLN A 12 50.58 -38.38 -16.98
N SER A 13 50.49 -38.09 -18.29
CA SER A 13 49.78 -36.92 -18.82
C SER A 13 48.33 -36.82 -18.36
N TRP A 14 47.62 -37.94 -18.21
CA TRP A 14 46.23 -37.96 -17.72
C TRP A 14 46.12 -37.48 -16.29
N PHE A 15 47.06 -37.77 -15.39
CA PHE A 15 47.05 -37.34 -14.00
C PHE A 15 47.29 -35.85 -13.86
N ILE A 16 48.25 -35.30 -14.66
CA ILE A 16 48.52 -33.86 -14.70
C ILE A 16 47.29 -33.11 -15.19
N LEU A 17 46.62 -33.64 -16.21
CA LEU A 17 45.42 -33.05 -16.79
C LEU A 17 44.24 -33.07 -15.79
N LEU A 18 44.08 -34.16 -15.04
CA LEU A 18 43.10 -34.29 -13.97
C LEU A 18 43.33 -33.23 -12.87
N CYS A 19 44.57 -33.08 -12.41
CA CYS A 19 44.95 -32.07 -11.43
C CYS A 19 44.65 -30.63 -11.93
N ALA A 20 44.97 -30.34 -13.16
CA ALA A 20 44.68 -29.04 -13.78
C ALA A 20 43.17 -28.76 -13.81
N VAL A 21 42.35 -29.73 -14.19
CA VAL A 21 40.89 -29.61 -14.16
C VAL A 21 40.36 -29.34 -12.76
N ILE A 22 40.85 -30.06 -11.76
CA ILE A 22 40.44 -29.86 -10.35
C ILE A 22 40.78 -28.44 -9.89
N ILE A 23 41.99 -27.95 -10.20
CA ILE A 23 42.43 -26.62 -9.84
C ILE A 23 41.52 -25.57 -10.51
N ILE A 24 41.22 -25.73 -11.79
CA ILE A 24 40.33 -24.81 -12.50
C ILE A 24 38.91 -24.78 -11.89
N LEU A 25 38.36 -25.97 -11.58
CA LEU A 25 37.05 -26.06 -10.93
C LEU A 25 37.07 -25.42 -9.52
N PHE A 26 38.13 -25.58 -8.78
CA PHE A 26 38.29 -24.94 -7.48
C PHE A 26 38.36 -23.41 -7.60
N ILE A 27 39.11 -22.91 -8.57
CA ILE A 27 39.14 -21.43 -8.85
C ILE A 27 37.76 -20.90 -9.22
N ILE A 28 37.07 -21.60 -10.11
CA ILE A 28 35.70 -21.20 -10.51
C ILE A 28 34.77 -21.23 -9.30
N TYR A 29 34.86 -22.24 -8.44
CA TYR A 29 34.07 -22.34 -7.23
C TYR A 29 34.32 -21.16 -6.27
N THR A 30 35.57 -20.81 -6.01
CA THR A 30 35.95 -19.71 -5.11
C THR A 30 35.49 -18.36 -5.65
N ILE A 31 35.62 -18.10 -6.96
CA ILE A 31 35.13 -16.89 -7.60
C ILE A 31 33.60 -16.78 -7.46
N LYS A 32 32.87 -17.87 -7.76
CA LYS A 32 31.40 -17.88 -7.61
C LYS A 32 30.97 -17.72 -6.15
N ALA A 33 31.67 -18.31 -5.21
CA ALA A 33 31.38 -18.18 -3.78
C ALA A 33 31.59 -16.73 -3.31
N HIS A 34 32.68 -16.11 -3.74
CA HIS A 34 32.97 -14.71 -3.42
C HIS A 34 31.92 -13.75 -4.02
N ASP A 35 31.55 -13.93 -5.30
CA ASP A 35 30.51 -13.12 -5.96
C ASP A 35 29.14 -13.25 -5.25
N ARG A 36 28.79 -14.47 -4.82
CA ARG A 36 27.56 -14.69 -4.03
C ARG A 36 27.60 -13.96 -2.68
N GLN A 37 28.74 -13.97 -1.98
CA GLN A 37 28.91 -13.25 -0.72
C GLN A 37 28.80 -11.73 -0.92
N LEU A 38 29.45 -11.22 -1.96
CA LEU A 38 29.42 -9.81 -2.29
C LEU A 38 27.99 -9.35 -2.60
N LYS A 39 27.25 -10.07 -3.45
CA LYS A 39 25.84 -9.80 -3.76
C LYS A 39 24.93 -9.85 -2.52
N ARG A 40 25.19 -10.74 -1.58
CA ARG A 40 24.46 -10.80 -0.30
C ARG A 40 24.70 -9.54 0.53
N LYS A 41 25.97 -9.12 0.69
CA LYS A 41 26.33 -7.89 1.43
C LYS A 41 25.69 -6.65 0.81
N TYR A 42 25.74 -6.50 -0.51
CA TYR A 42 25.07 -5.38 -1.19
C TYR A 42 23.56 -5.34 -0.92
N ARG A 43 22.88 -6.46 -1.05
CA ARG A 43 21.44 -6.55 -0.75
C ARG A 43 21.11 -6.26 0.71
N GLU A 44 21.96 -6.65 1.64
CA GLU A 44 21.79 -6.35 3.05
C GLU A 44 21.99 -4.87 3.34
N GLN A 45 22.98 -4.23 2.73
CA GLN A 45 23.20 -2.79 2.84
C GLN A 45 22.03 -1.99 2.24
N GLU A 46 21.57 -2.33 1.04
CA GLU A 46 20.40 -1.70 0.44
C GLU A 46 19.17 -1.81 1.35
N ARG A 47 18.92 -2.99 1.91
CA ARG A 47 17.82 -3.21 2.85
C ARG A 47 17.95 -2.37 4.12
N THR A 48 19.17 -2.21 4.64
CA THR A 48 19.41 -1.42 5.85
C THR A 48 19.17 0.06 5.57
N ILE A 49 19.75 0.60 4.49
CA ILE A 49 19.54 1.98 4.07
C ILE A 49 18.04 2.26 3.80
N TYR A 50 17.37 1.32 3.16
CA TYR A 50 15.93 1.43 2.91
C TYR A 50 15.12 1.49 4.22
N LYS A 51 15.42 0.61 5.19
CA LYS A 51 14.76 0.61 6.50
C LYS A 51 14.99 1.92 7.26
N GLU A 52 16.20 2.46 7.24
CA GLU A 52 16.53 3.74 7.88
C GLU A 52 15.77 4.91 7.23
N LYS A 53 15.71 4.96 5.89
CA LYS A 53 14.92 5.96 5.17
C LYS A 53 13.43 5.88 5.54
N VAL A 54 12.88 4.67 5.61
CA VAL A 54 11.49 4.44 6.01
C VAL A 54 11.25 4.92 7.45
N LYS A 55 12.13 4.57 8.38
CA LYS A 55 12.02 5.00 9.78
C LYS A 55 12.07 6.53 9.92
N ALA A 56 12.96 7.19 9.19
CA ALA A 56 13.04 8.64 9.16
C ALA A 56 11.74 9.28 8.64
N LEU A 57 11.17 8.75 7.56
CA LEU A 57 9.89 9.22 7.01
C LEU A 57 8.73 9.05 8.00
N ILE A 58 8.67 7.94 8.74
CA ILE A 58 7.65 7.72 9.77
C ILE A 58 7.78 8.78 10.88
N ASN A 59 8.99 9.06 11.35
CA ASN A 59 9.23 10.06 12.37
C ASN A 59 8.81 11.47 11.90
N ILE A 60 9.24 11.87 10.71
CA ILE A 60 8.85 13.16 10.10
C ILE A 60 7.33 13.29 10.00
N ASN A 61 6.65 12.21 9.57
CA ASN A 61 5.19 12.24 9.44
C ASN A 61 4.49 12.39 10.80
N HIS A 62 4.99 11.75 11.86
CA HIS A 62 4.46 11.95 13.21
C HIS A 62 4.68 13.38 13.69
N GLU A 63 5.86 13.94 13.42
CA GLU A 63 6.18 15.33 13.76
C GLU A 63 5.36 16.35 12.94
N LEU A 64 4.97 16.02 11.71
CA LEU A 64 4.12 16.88 10.88
C LEU A 64 2.63 16.75 11.25
N ARG A 65 2.16 15.58 11.70
CA ARG A 65 0.75 15.36 12.07
C ARG A 65 0.32 16.26 13.22
N THR A 66 1.16 16.42 14.23
CA THR A 66 0.85 17.21 15.43
C THR A 66 0.57 18.68 15.11
N PRO A 67 1.50 19.46 14.47
CA PRO A 67 1.24 20.85 14.13
C PRO A 67 0.08 20.98 13.13
N LEU A 68 -0.07 20.05 12.22
CA LEU A 68 -1.18 20.08 11.27
C LEU A 68 -2.53 19.86 11.94
N THR A 69 -2.62 18.97 12.93
CA THR A 69 -3.85 18.78 13.71
C THR A 69 -4.20 20.02 14.52
N LEU A 70 -3.20 20.72 15.07
CA LEU A 70 -3.39 21.99 15.79
C LEU A 70 -3.89 23.13 14.88
N ILE A 71 -3.58 23.08 13.58
CA ILE A 71 -4.08 24.02 12.58
C ILE A 71 -5.46 23.58 12.06
N TYR A 72 -5.61 22.31 11.73
CA TYR A 72 -6.82 21.75 11.13
C TYR A 72 -8.04 21.85 12.03
N THR A 73 -7.89 21.52 13.32
CA THR A 73 -9.00 21.46 14.28
C THR A 73 -9.64 22.84 14.50
N PRO A 74 -8.90 23.93 14.79
CA PRO A 74 -9.49 25.26 14.90
C PRO A 74 -10.10 25.76 13.59
N LEU A 75 -9.46 25.50 12.43
CA LEU A 75 -10.01 25.87 11.14
C LEU A 75 -11.35 25.18 10.87
N LYS A 76 -11.47 23.88 11.19
CA LYS A 76 -12.72 23.13 11.07
C LYS A 76 -13.81 23.71 11.99
N GLN A 77 -13.49 24.08 13.22
CA GLN A 77 -14.43 24.68 14.15
C GLN A 77 -14.91 26.05 13.66
N LEU A 78 -13.97 26.87 13.15
CA LEU A 78 -14.30 28.20 12.62
C LEU A 78 -15.16 28.10 11.34
N THR A 79 -14.90 27.19 10.42
CA THR A 79 -15.73 27.03 9.21
C THR A 79 -17.19 26.66 9.52
N ASN A 80 -17.40 25.95 10.64
CA ASN A 80 -18.75 25.57 11.10
C ASN A 80 -19.43 26.65 11.97
N SER A 81 -18.74 27.75 12.31
CA SER A 81 -19.26 28.82 13.11
C SER A 81 -20.11 29.79 12.28
N LYS A 82 -21.33 30.09 12.74
CA LYS A 82 -22.21 31.09 12.12
C LYS A 82 -21.76 32.54 12.35
N GLN A 83 -20.81 32.76 13.27
CA GLN A 83 -20.40 34.12 13.71
C GLN A 83 -19.30 34.75 12.83
N ILE A 84 -18.83 34.05 11.78
CA ILE A 84 -17.76 34.57 10.92
C ILE A 84 -18.33 35.51 9.87
N PRO A 85 -17.74 36.71 9.70
CA PRO A 85 -18.12 37.65 8.64
C PRO A 85 -18.01 36.99 7.26
N TYR A 86 -18.97 37.29 6.39
CA TYR A 86 -19.09 36.71 5.05
C TYR A 86 -17.80 36.84 4.22
N GLU A 87 -17.12 37.95 4.31
CA GLU A 87 -15.89 38.25 3.58
C GLU A 87 -14.71 37.32 3.97
N LEU A 88 -14.71 36.84 5.20
CA LEU A 88 -13.64 35.94 5.72
C LEU A 88 -13.94 34.45 5.47
N ARG A 89 -15.20 34.09 5.24
CA ARG A 89 -15.61 32.69 5.04
C ARG A 89 -14.88 32.02 3.88
N GLY A 90 -14.76 32.68 2.74
CA GLY A 90 -14.07 32.17 1.57
C GLY A 90 -12.59 31.89 1.83
N LYS A 91 -11.90 32.82 2.48
CA LYS A 91 -10.46 32.68 2.83
C LYS A 91 -10.25 31.55 3.86
N LEU A 92 -11.11 31.51 4.87
CA LEU A 92 -11.08 30.48 5.91
C LEU A 92 -11.34 29.07 5.33
N TYR A 93 -12.33 28.96 4.47
CA TYR A 93 -12.63 27.70 3.79
C TYR A 93 -11.46 27.24 2.89
N GLY A 94 -10.83 28.19 2.18
CA GLY A 94 -9.62 27.91 1.41
C GLY A 94 -8.48 27.36 2.27
N ALA A 95 -8.21 28.01 3.41
CA ALA A 95 -7.19 27.56 4.36
C ALA A 95 -7.51 26.16 4.95
N PHE A 96 -8.77 25.94 5.32
CA PHE A 96 -9.24 24.64 5.80
C PHE A 96 -9.06 23.54 4.75
N LYS A 97 -9.43 23.81 3.50
CA LYS A 97 -9.25 22.87 2.37
C LYS A 97 -7.77 22.47 2.19
N GLN A 98 -6.85 23.44 2.27
CA GLN A 98 -5.42 23.17 2.16
C GLN A 98 -4.89 22.36 3.35
N ALA A 99 -5.27 22.70 4.58
CA ALA A 99 -4.90 21.94 5.77
C ALA A 99 -5.41 20.48 5.71
N ARG A 100 -6.64 20.29 5.21
CA ARG A 100 -7.23 18.97 4.98
C ARG A 100 -6.45 18.17 3.93
N GLN A 101 -6.08 18.81 2.83
CA GLN A 101 -5.29 18.16 1.78
C GLN A 101 -3.92 17.73 2.29
N MET A 102 -3.22 18.57 3.04
CA MET A 102 -1.95 18.21 3.69
C MET A 102 -2.11 17.03 4.64
N LYS A 103 -3.17 17.02 5.48
CA LYS A 103 -3.48 15.91 6.37
C LYS A 103 -3.64 14.60 5.59
N ASN A 104 -4.39 14.61 4.50
CA ASN A 104 -4.63 13.44 3.66
C ASN A 104 -3.34 12.92 3.01
N ILE A 105 -2.44 13.81 2.55
CA ILE A 105 -1.15 13.44 1.99
C ILE A 105 -0.27 12.77 3.05
N ILE A 106 -0.19 13.33 4.26
CA ILE A 106 0.57 12.77 5.38
C ILE A 106 0.04 11.38 5.74
N ASP A 107 -1.28 11.23 5.87
CA ASP A 107 -1.92 9.95 6.20
C ASP A 107 -1.70 8.91 5.07
N MET A 108 -1.74 9.33 3.80
CA MET A 108 -1.43 8.47 2.65
C MET A 108 0.01 7.97 2.66
N ILE A 109 1.00 8.85 2.92
CA ILE A 109 2.42 8.46 3.01
C ILE A 109 2.63 7.47 4.15
N LEU A 110 1.99 7.68 5.31
CA LEU A 110 2.05 6.75 6.45
C LEU A 110 1.46 5.38 6.10
N ASN A 111 0.29 5.36 5.47
CA ASN A 111 -0.37 4.12 5.11
C ASN A 111 0.43 3.35 4.06
N MET A 112 0.95 4.01 3.04
CA MET A 112 1.82 3.38 2.03
C MET A 112 3.05 2.73 2.67
N ARG A 113 3.71 3.41 3.62
CA ARG A 113 4.89 2.89 4.32
C ARG A 113 4.58 1.78 5.30
N LYS A 114 3.42 1.85 5.97
CA LYS A 114 2.96 0.78 6.84
C LYS A 114 2.78 -0.54 6.08
N MET A 115 2.24 -0.47 4.87
CA MET A 115 2.11 -1.64 3.98
C MET A 115 3.47 -2.21 3.53
N GLU A 116 4.51 -1.37 3.36
CA GLU A 116 5.85 -1.82 2.94
C GLU A 116 6.67 -2.43 4.10
N VAL A 117 6.54 -1.91 5.32
CA VAL A 117 7.35 -2.32 6.48
C VAL A 117 6.73 -3.47 7.25
N GLU A 118 5.42 -3.44 7.44
CA GLU A 118 4.67 -4.53 8.07
C GLU A 118 4.36 -5.63 7.04
N LYS A 119 5.42 -6.14 6.37
CA LYS A 119 5.26 -7.26 5.45
C LYS A 119 4.40 -8.35 6.07
N ASN A 120 3.09 -8.34 5.70
CA ASN A 120 2.22 -9.51 5.69
C ASN A 120 1.77 -10.12 7.03
N ILE A 121 1.73 -9.40 8.13
CA ILE A 121 0.95 -9.88 9.28
C ILE A 121 -0.46 -9.33 9.14
N LEU A 122 -1.30 -10.02 8.38
CA LEU A 122 -2.73 -9.73 8.32
C LEU A 122 -3.35 -10.02 9.69
N ARG A 123 -4.03 -9.05 10.27
CA ARG A 123 -4.78 -9.21 11.52
C ARG A 123 -6.21 -9.61 11.21
N MET A 124 -6.35 -10.89 10.88
CA MET A 124 -7.64 -11.45 10.52
C MET A 124 -8.59 -11.50 11.71
N SER A 125 -9.82 -11.04 11.52
CA SER A 125 -10.88 -11.09 12.54
C SER A 125 -12.22 -11.48 11.91
N SER A 126 -13.02 -12.23 12.66
CA SER A 126 -14.40 -12.56 12.28
C SER A 126 -15.27 -11.33 12.48
N THR A 127 -15.91 -10.85 11.42
CA THR A 127 -16.63 -9.56 11.45
C THR A 127 -17.91 -9.65 10.61
N PRO A 128 -19.06 -9.13 11.11
CA PRO A 128 -20.26 -8.93 10.31
C PRO A 128 -19.97 -7.95 9.18
N PHE A 129 -19.84 -8.47 7.95
CA PHE A 129 -19.26 -7.71 6.84
C PHE A 129 -20.12 -6.51 6.42
N ASN A 130 -21.43 -6.73 6.22
CA ASN A 130 -22.34 -5.68 5.79
C ASN A 130 -22.50 -4.58 6.84
N GLU A 131 -22.53 -4.92 8.14
CA GLU A 131 -22.60 -3.96 9.23
C GLU A 131 -21.34 -3.10 9.31
N TRP A 132 -20.17 -3.74 9.19
CA TRP A 132 -18.88 -3.05 9.14
C TRP A 132 -18.82 -2.08 7.96
N LEU A 133 -19.22 -2.52 6.75
CA LEU A 133 -19.22 -1.68 5.58
C LEU A 133 -20.21 -0.52 5.74
N GLN A 134 -21.41 -0.79 6.24
CA GLN A 134 -22.42 0.24 6.50
C GLN A 134 -21.91 1.31 7.48
N SER A 135 -21.12 0.94 8.51
CA SER A 135 -20.55 1.92 9.45
C SER A 135 -19.61 2.90 8.73
N ILE A 136 -18.77 2.41 7.82
CA ILE A 136 -17.89 3.26 7.01
C ILE A 136 -18.70 4.17 6.09
N LEU A 137 -19.73 3.63 5.44
CA LEU A 137 -20.59 4.40 4.54
C LEU A 137 -21.35 5.51 5.27
N ASN A 138 -21.77 5.28 6.51
CA ASN A 138 -22.44 6.32 7.31
C ASN A 138 -21.51 7.49 7.62
N ASP A 139 -20.22 7.24 7.88
CA ASP A 139 -19.22 8.30 8.10
C ASP A 139 -19.01 9.17 6.84
N PHE A 140 -19.16 8.57 5.66
CA PHE A 140 -19.04 9.29 4.38
C PHE A 140 -20.31 10.02 3.95
N LYS A 141 -21.46 9.65 4.47
CA LYS A 141 -22.76 10.21 4.05
C LYS A 141 -22.84 11.72 4.23
N ASP A 142 -22.35 12.23 5.37
CA ASP A 142 -22.35 13.66 5.65
C ASP A 142 -21.45 14.42 4.66
N GLU A 143 -20.32 13.84 4.29
CA GLU A 143 -19.37 14.44 3.36
C GLU A 143 -19.91 14.49 1.93
N LEU A 144 -20.56 13.43 1.46
CA LEU A 144 -21.22 13.36 0.16
C LEU A 144 -22.39 14.36 0.06
N SER A 145 -23.15 14.51 1.14
CA SER A 145 -24.30 15.44 1.20
C SER A 145 -23.90 16.90 1.00
N LEU A 146 -22.67 17.29 1.34
CA LEU A 146 -22.16 18.66 1.10
C LEU A 146 -22.09 19.05 -0.40
N ARG A 147 -22.06 18.05 -1.29
CA ARG A 147 -22.09 18.23 -2.75
C ARG A 147 -23.38 17.73 -3.38
N ASN A 148 -24.41 17.48 -2.58
CA ASN A 148 -25.67 16.87 -3.01
C ASN A 148 -25.49 15.50 -3.69
N ILE A 149 -24.43 14.76 -3.35
CA ILE A 149 -24.20 13.41 -3.86
C ILE A 149 -24.95 12.42 -2.95
N SER A 150 -25.82 11.62 -3.56
CA SER A 150 -26.57 10.58 -2.88
C SER A 150 -25.71 9.32 -2.70
N LEU A 151 -25.82 8.66 -1.56
CA LEU A 151 -25.15 7.38 -1.31
C LEU A 151 -26.21 6.27 -1.19
N ALA A 152 -26.19 5.33 -2.13
CA ALA A 152 -27.04 4.14 -2.13
C ALA A 152 -26.23 2.91 -1.74
N PHE A 153 -26.75 2.09 -0.82
CA PHE A 153 -26.14 0.84 -0.43
C PHE A 153 -27.08 -0.34 -0.67
N THR A 154 -26.62 -1.31 -1.42
CA THR A 154 -27.37 -2.54 -1.78
C THR A 154 -26.57 -3.75 -1.29
N PRO A 155 -26.76 -4.18 -0.03
CA PRO A 155 -26.07 -5.34 0.52
C PRO A 155 -26.67 -6.64 0.04
N ASP A 156 -25.83 -7.63 -0.22
CA ASP A 156 -26.24 -9.03 -0.34
C ASP A 156 -26.51 -9.57 1.08
N THR A 157 -27.75 -9.86 1.38
CA THR A 157 -28.20 -10.31 2.70
C THR A 157 -27.72 -11.70 3.09
N THR A 158 -27.18 -12.46 2.12
CA THR A 158 -26.58 -13.79 2.38
C THR A 158 -25.18 -13.69 2.98
N ILE A 159 -24.56 -12.50 2.96
CA ILE A 159 -23.26 -12.26 3.56
C ILE A 159 -23.45 -11.99 5.05
N GLU A 160 -23.10 -12.95 5.87
CA GLU A 160 -23.15 -12.80 7.32
C GLU A 160 -21.80 -12.30 7.88
N THR A 161 -21.00 -13.22 8.38
CA THR A 161 -19.71 -12.92 9.02
C THR A 161 -18.58 -13.41 8.13
N MET A 162 -17.59 -12.52 7.89
CA MET A 162 -16.40 -12.81 7.10
C MET A 162 -15.13 -12.72 7.94
N TYR A 163 -14.10 -13.47 7.53
CA TYR A 163 -12.80 -13.47 8.18
C TYR A 163 -11.82 -12.66 7.34
N PHE A 164 -11.50 -11.43 7.78
CA PHE A 164 -10.63 -10.50 7.03
C PHE A 164 -9.93 -9.50 7.96
N ASP A 165 -8.94 -8.79 7.44
CA ASP A 165 -8.29 -7.68 8.15
C ASP A 165 -9.10 -6.40 7.97
N ARG A 166 -9.86 -6.03 9.02
CA ARG A 166 -10.71 -4.83 9.03
C ARG A 166 -9.93 -3.56 8.67
N SER A 167 -8.75 -3.38 9.26
CA SER A 167 -7.99 -2.14 9.11
C SER A 167 -7.46 -1.97 7.70
N GLN A 168 -7.01 -3.05 7.05
CA GLN A 168 -6.55 -2.99 5.68
C GLN A 168 -7.71 -2.82 4.69
N CYS A 169 -8.81 -3.52 4.88
CA CYS A 169 -10.00 -3.35 4.05
C CYS A 169 -10.64 -1.97 4.21
N GLU A 170 -10.62 -1.38 5.41
CA GLU A 170 -11.11 -0.02 5.65
C GLU A 170 -10.29 1.02 4.88
N ILE A 171 -8.96 0.87 4.81
CA ILE A 171 -8.10 1.74 3.98
C ILE A 171 -8.52 1.67 2.51
N VAL A 172 -8.77 0.46 2.00
CA VAL A 172 -9.18 0.26 0.60
C VAL A 172 -10.53 0.92 0.33
N VAL A 173 -11.54 0.65 1.18
CA VAL A 173 -12.88 1.20 1.02
C VAL A 173 -12.86 2.73 1.12
N ASN A 174 -12.15 3.30 2.09
CA ASN A 174 -12.01 4.75 2.25
C ASN A 174 -11.35 5.42 1.04
N ASN A 175 -10.34 4.79 0.45
CA ASN A 175 -9.70 5.32 -0.77
C ASN A 175 -10.67 5.32 -1.95
N LEU A 176 -11.43 4.25 -2.14
CA LEU A 176 -12.41 4.15 -3.22
C LEU A 176 -13.56 5.16 -3.04
N LEU A 177 -14.09 5.32 -1.82
CA LEU A 177 -15.13 6.30 -1.51
C LEU A 177 -14.63 7.73 -1.68
N THR A 178 -13.39 8.01 -1.28
CA THR A 178 -12.75 9.32 -1.49
C THR A 178 -12.60 9.63 -2.99
N ASN A 179 -12.25 8.63 -3.81
CA ASN A 179 -12.19 8.79 -5.26
C ASN A 179 -13.59 9.05 -5.84
N ALA A 180 -14.59 8.26 -5.44
CA ALA A 180 -15.97 8.48 -5.84
C ALA A 180 -16.44 9.90 -5.49
N TYR A 181 -16.21 10.38 -4.26
CA TYR A 181 -16.51 11.75 -3.85
C TYR A 181 -15.80 12.80 -4.70
N LYS A 182 -14.52 12.58 -5.02
CA LYS A 182 -13.69 13.55 -5.74
C LYS A 182 -14.10 13.72 -7.20
N PHE A 183 -14.45 12.60 -7.85
CA PHE A 183 -14.66 12.55 -9.29
C PHE A 183 -16.13 12.52 -9.71
N SER A 184 -17.07 12.28 -8.79
CA SER A 184 -18.51 12.39 -9.05
C SER A 184 -18.93 13.84 -9.32
N GLU A 185 -19.93 14.00 -10.16
CA GLU A 185 -20.59 15.28 -10.38
C GLU A 185 -21.53 15.64 -9.22
N GLU A 186 -21.88 16.91 -9.09
CA GLU A 186 -22.89 17.34 -8.13
C GLU A 186 -24.28 16.78 -8.53
N ASN A 187 -25.09 16.47 -7.52
CA ASN A 187 -26.41 15.84 -7.68
C ASN A 187 -26.39 14.43 -8.30
N SER A 188 -25.23 13.76 -8.29
CA SER A 188 -25.07 12.37 -8.75
C SER A 188 -25.30 11.35 -7.63
N THR A 189 -25.18 10.07 -7.96
CA THR A 189 -25.33 8.96 -7.01
C THR A 189 -24.09 8.09 -6.99
N VAL A 190 -23.55 7.84 -5.79
CA VAL A 190 -22.56 6.79 -5.56
C VAL A 190 -23.30 5.56 -5.06
N THR A 191 -23.16 4.45 -5.79
CA THR A 191 -23.79 3.18 -5.44
C THR A 191 -22.73 2.20 -4.94
N VAL A 192 -22.97 1.66 -3.74
CA VAL A 192 -22.15 0.60 -3.15
C VAL A 192 -22.98 -0.67 -3.10
N SER A 193 -22.41 -1.78 -3.56
CA SER A 193 -23.09 -3.08 -3.52
C SER A 193 -22.14 -4.19 -3.13
N THR A 194 -22.67 -5.20 -2.47
CA THR A 194 -21.92 -6.41 -2.11
C THR A 194 -22.53 -7.62 -2.74
N TYR A 195 -21.72 -8.59 -3.13
CA TYR A 195 -22.14 -9.85 -3.76
C TYR A 195 -21.31 -10.99 -3.20
N LEU A 196 -21.96 -12.11 -2.90
CA LEU A 196 -21.29 -13.34 -2.52
C LEU A 196 -20.94 -14.14 -3.77
N GLU A 197 -19.66 -14.47 -3.95
CA GLU A 197 -19.15 -15.20 -5.12
C GLU A 197 -18.44 -16.50 -4.72
N GLY A 198 -18.23 -17.38 -5.72
CA GLY A 198 -17.42 -18.58 -5.57
C GLY A 198 -17.93 -19.54 -4.50
N ASN A 199 -19.22 -19.86 -4.51
CA ASN A 199 -19.86 -20.74 -3.52
C ASN A 199 -19.67 -20.26 -2.05
N GLY A 200 -19.72 -18.95 -1.83
CA GLY A 200 -19.57 -18.37 -0.50
C GLY A 200 -18.13 -18.12 -0.05
N SER A 201 -17.14 -18.31 -0.92
CA SER A 201 -15.72 -18.15 -0.57
C SER A 201 -15.17 -16.74 -0.78
N ARG A 202 -15.89 -15.88 -1.50
CA ARG A 202 -15.44 -14.51 -1.84
C ARG A 202 -16.60 -13.53 -1.72
N VAL A 203 -16.28 -12.32 -1.26
CA VAL A 203 -17.19 -11.17 -1.32
C VAL A 203 -16.65 -10.18 -2.31
N ARG A 204 -17.47 -9.79 -3.28
CA ARG A 204 -17.20 -8.67 -4.17
C ARG A 204 -17.87 -7.42 -3.60
N VAL A 205 -17.11 -6.35 -3.45
CA VAL A 205 -17.60 -5.00 -3.16
C VAL A 205 -17.49 -4.18 -4.43
N THR A 206 -18.59 -3.60 -4.88
CA THR A 206 -18.60 -2.71 -6.04
C THR A 206 -18.97 -1.30 -5.56
N ILE A 207 -18.13 -0.33 -5.90
CA ILE A 207 -18.39 1.08 -5.68
C ILE A 207 -18.48 1.72 -7.07
N LYS A 208 -19.66 2.22 -7.42
CA LYS A 208 -19.93 2.84 -8.70
C LYS A 208 -20.24 4.32 -8.48
N ASP A 209 -19.51 5.18 -9.14
CA ASP A 209 -19.75 6.61 -9.21
C ASP A 209 -20.28 7.01 -10.59
N GLU A 210 -20.89 8.20 -10.68
CA GLU A 210 -21.35 8.84 -11.90
C GLU A 210 -20.44 10.05 -12.19
N GLY A 211 -19.13 9.80 -12.22
CA GLY A 211 -18.12 10.83 -12.44
C GLY A 211 -17.63 10.90 -13.88
N ILE A 212 -16.54 11.66 -14.07
CA ILE A 212 -15.93 11.91 -15.39
C ILE A 212 -15.36 10.67 -16.07
N GLY A 213 -15.27 9.52 -15.34
CA GLY A 213 -14.64 8.29 -15.84
C GLY A 213 -13.13 8.40 -15.98
N LEU A 214 -12.52 7.33 -16.50
CA LEU A 214 -11.10 7.24 -16.85
C LEU A 214 -10.98 7.19 -18.38
N GLN A 215 -10.03 7.91 -18.95
CA GLN A 215 -9.71 7.79 -20.37
C GLN A 215 -8.87 6.53 -20.58
N GLU A 216 -8.93 5.93 -21.78
CA GLU A 216 -8.18 4.69 -22.08
C GLU A 216 -6.67 4.85 -21.85
N GLU A 217 -6.14 6.06 -22.05
CA GLU A 217 -4.72 6.39 -21.80
C GLU A 217 -4.34 6.35 -20.32
N ASP A 218 -5.28 6.63 -19.42
CA ASP A 218 -5.08 6.62 -17.95
C ASP A 218 -5.12 5.19 -17.38
N ILE A 219 -5.69 4.23 -18.11
CA ILE A 219 -5.80 2.82 -17.69
C ILE A 219 -4.53 2.04 -18.04
N ALA A 220 -3.78 2.48 -19.05
CA ALA A 220 -2.59 1.80 -19.56
C ALA A 220 -1.29 2.08 -18.76
N ASN A 221 -1.30 3.02 -17.80
CA ASN A 221 -0.20 3.40 -16.93
C ASN A 221 -0.45 2.99 -15.48
#